data_180722c609cded33a0d567b3953156cb
#
_entry.id   180722c609cded33a0d567b3953156cb
#
_cell.length_a   1.000
_cell.length_b   1.000
_cell.length_c   1.000
_cell.angle_alpha   90.00
_cell.angle_beta   90.00
_cell.angle_gamma   90.00
#
_symmetry.space_group_name_H-M   'P 1'
#
loop_
_entity.id
_entity.type
_entity.pdbx_description
1 polymer ?
#
loop_
_entity_poly.entity_id
_entity_poly.type
_entity_poly.pdbx_seq_one_letter_code
_entity_poly.pdbx_strand_id
1 'polypeptide(L)'
;MARIALDAMGGDFAPQATVAGALLALAELDPANTIQLVGSSAVVEAQLRTLLEGELSAHATHRDRLSIVEAPDVIEMTDKPSAAVRGKPNSSMAIGLRLQAEGNSDAFVSAGNTGAQMAASMVLLRLHAGLSRPAIVTLFPSARNPVAVLDSGANVDCSAEELVQFARLGATYVECVLGRANPAVGLLSIGEEPEKGNAVTKEAHQLLQRAGLNFIGNVEGRDLPAGGTERHALDVVVCDGFVGNVVLKFYEAIAPLMIGTLRKAGVSAEQLQAGLKHLDYSEYGGAPLLGVKGVSIISHGKSSPRAIKNAVKVAAQAVVSRMNDQIGARLAAATETAA
;
A
#
# COMPACT_ATOMS: atom_id res chain seq x y z
N MET A 1 -12.41 -6.53 14.58
CA MET A 1 -11.49 -5.86 15.54
C MET A 1 -10.09 -5.98 14.99
N ALA A 2 -9.37 -4.86 14.88
CA ALA A 2 -7.98 -4.82 14.45
C ALA A 2 -7.15 -3.96 15.41
N ARG A 3 -5.94 -4.43 15.76
CA ARG A 3 -4.91 -3.70 16.52
C ARG A 3 -3.85 -3.28 15.52
N ILE A 4 -3.66 -1.98 15.33
CA ILE A 4 -2.79 -1.45 14.28
C ILE A 4 -1.59 -0.77 14.93
N ALA A 5 -0.38 -1.27 14.69
CA ALA A 5 0.85 -0.58 15.02
C ALA A 5 1.12 0.51 13.98
N LEU A 6 1.22 1.75 14.41
CA LEU A 6 1.55 2.89 13.57
C LEU A 6 2.91 3.43 13.98
N ASP A 7 3.85 3.46 13.04
CA ASP A 7 5.13 4.15 13.20
C ASP A 7 4.87 5.65 13.36
N ALA A 8 4.89 6.11 14.62
CA ALA A 8 4.62 7.50 14.94
C ALA A 8 5.75 8.44 14.53
N MET A 9 6.95 7.91 14.29
CA MET A 9 8.16 8.67 13.97
C MET A 9 8.53 8.61 12.48
N GLY A 10 7.80 7.86 11.66
CA GLY A 10 8.06 7.71 10.23
C GLY A 10 7.45 8.82 9.38
N GLY A 11 8.27 9.42 8.50
CA GLY A 11 7.85 10.44 7.55
C GLY A 11 8.30 11.86 7.87
N ASP A 12 8.21 12.74 6.86
CA ASP A 12 8.75 14.11 6.91
C ASP A 12 7.98 15.01 7.90
N PHE A 13 6.73 14.65 8.23
CA PHE A 13 5.83 15.40 9.13
C PHE A 13 5.52 14.65 10.42
N ALA A 14 6.32 13.62 10.75
CA ALA A 14 6.19 12.92 12.02
C ALA A 14 6.71 13.79 13.19
N PRO A 15 6.14 13.68 14.41
CA PRO A 15 5.00 12.84 14.77
C PRO A 15 3.63 13.51 14.52
N GLN A 16 3.59 14.77 14.10
CA GLN A 16 2.34 15.54 13.99
C GLN A 16 1.35 14.86 13.04
N ALA A 17 1.78 14.56 11.80
CA ALA A 17 0.88 13.98 10.80
C ALA A 17 0.44 12.54 11.16
N THR A 18 1.34 11.76 11.75
CA THR A 18 1.05 10.37 12.13
C THR A 18 0.09 10.28 13.30
N VAL A 19 0.29 11.08 14.35
CA VAL A 19 -0.59 11.12 15.52
C VAL A 19 -1.96 11.71 15.17
N ALA A 20 -1.98 12.82 14.40
CA ALA A 20 -3.25 13.40 13.92
C ALA A 20 -4.01 12.40 13.03
N GLY A 21 -3.33 11.72 12.11
CA GLY A 21 -3.91 10.69 11.26
C GLY A 21 -4.51 9.52 12.05
N ALA A 22 -3.87 9.09 13.14
CA ALA A 22 -4.39 8.07 14.03
C ALA A 22 -5.72 8.49 14.69
N LEU A 23 -5.79 9.70 15.23
CA LEU A 23 -7.01 10.25 15.84
C LEU A 23 -8.15 10.33 14.82
N LEU A 24 -7.86 10.85 13.62
CA LEU A 24 -8.83 10.93 12.52
C LEU A 24 -9.29 9.55 12.04
N ALA A 25 -8.41 8.55 12.04
CA ALA A 25 -8.77 7.18 11.68
C ALA A 25 -9.73 6.55 12.69
N LEU A 26 -9.47 6.72 13.98
CA LEU A 26 -10.32 6.17 15.05
C LEU A 26 -11.73 6.73 15.03
N ALA A 27 -11.94 7.95 14.53
CA ALA A 27 -13.26 8.55 14.37
C ALA A 27 -14.12 7.85 13.30
N GLU A 28 -13.47 7.23 12.31
CA GLU A 28 -14.16 6.56 11.19
C GLU A 28 -14.14 5.03 11.30
N LEU A 29 -13.25 4.47 12.13
CA LEU A 29 -13.11 3.03 12.33
C LEU A 29 -14.11 2.51 13.37
N ASP A 30 -14.49 1.22 13.21
CA ASP A 30 -15.27 0.50 14.21
C ASP A 30 -14.69 0.73 15.63
N PRO A 31 -15.55 0.98 16.65
CA PRO A 31 -15.11 1.24 18.02
C PRO A 31 -14.19 0.17 18.63
N ALA A 32 -14.27 -1.07 18.16
CA ALA A 32 -13.41 -2.16 18.64
C ALA A 32 -11.96 -2.10 18.12
N ASN A 33 -11.66 -1.25 17.14
CA ASN A 33 -10.30 -1.10 16.62
C ASN A 33 -9.45 -0.20 17.53
N THR A 34 -8.17 -0.55 17.68
CA THR A 34 -7.19 0.21 18.48
C THR A 34 -5.93 0.51 17.67
N ILE A 35 -5.22 1.57 18.04
CA ILE A 35 -3.96 1.94 17.40
C ILE A 35 -2.87 2.02 18.47
N GLN A 36 -1.72 1.42 18.18
CA GLN A 36 -0.51 1.47 18.97
C GLN A 36 0.46 2.45 18.28
N LEU A 37 0.65 3.62 18.85
CA LEU A 37 1.62 4.61 18.39
C LEU A 37 3.02 4.19 18.84
N VAL A 38 3.85 3.80 17.89
CA VAL A 38 5.20 3.29 18.16
C VAL A 38 6.21 4.41 17.93
N GLY A 39 6.91 4.83 18.99
CA GLY A 39 7.87 5.93 18.94
C GLY A 39 8.35 6.36 20.32
N SER A 40 9.11 7.45 20.40
CA SER A 40 9.49 8.05 21.68
C SER A 40 8.25 8.47 22.48
N SER A 41 7.99 7.80 23.60
CA SER A 41 6.78 8.03 24.41
C SER A 41 6.62 9.49 24.82
N ALA A 42 7.71 10.14 25.19
CA ALA A 42 7.69 11.56 25.58
C ALA A 42 7.25 12.46 24.41
N VAL A 43 7.77 12.21 23.22
CA VAL A 43 7.47 13.00 22.01
C VAL A 43 6.03 12.76 21.55
N VAL A 44 5.60 11.50 21.50
CA VAL A 44 4.25 11.10 21.08
C VAL A 44 3.19 11.63 22.05
N GLU A 45 3.41 11.53 23.39
CA GLU A 45 2.48 12.02 24.39
C GLU A 45 2.35 13.55 24.33
N ALA A 46 3.47 14.27 24.17
CA ALA A 46 3.45 15.73 24.03
C ALA A 46 2.64 16.15 22.79
N GLN A 47 2.82 15.45 21.65
CA GLN A 47 2.09 15.71 20.42
C GLN A 47 0.59 15.41 20.57
N LEU A 48 0.24 14.27 21.20
CA LEU A 48 -1.15 13.91 21.50
C LEU A 48 -1.84 15.01 22.33
N ARG A 49 -1.19 15.47 23.38
CA ARG A 49 -1.71 16.54 24.24
C ARG A 49 -1.96 17.81 23.43
N THR A 50 -0.98 18.25 22.64
CA THR A 50 -1.11 19.45 21.81
C THR A 50 -2.30 19.37 20.85
N LEU A 51 -2.48 18.21 20.19
CA LEU A 51 -3.59 18.00 19.25
C LEU A 51 -4.96 17.95 19.95
N LEU A 52 -5.05 17.28 21.10
CA LEU A 52 -6.30 17.12 21.83
C LEU A 52 -6.72 18.36 22.64
N GLU A 53 -5.78 19.21 23.01
CA GLU A 53 -6.06 20.53 23.58
C GLU A 53 -6.32 21.60 22.50
N GLY A 54 -5.96 21.32 21.23
CA GLY A 54 -6.05 22.24 20.10
C GLY A 54 -7.04 21.78 19.03
N GLU A 55 -6.53 21.64 17.80
CA GLU A 55 -7.32 21.45 16.58
C GLU A 55 -8.13 20.15 16.51
N LEU A 56 -7.74 19.12 17.26
CA LEU A 56 -8.43 17.82 17.32
C LEU A 56 -9.11 17.56 18.67
N SER A 57 -9.46 18.59 19.43
CA SER A 57 -10.13 18.45 20.73
C SER A 57 -11.46 17.67 20.66
N ALA A 58 -12.18 17.76 19.54
CA ALA A 58 -13.39 16.96 19.29
C ALA A 58 -13.13 15.43 19.24
N HIS A 59 -11.86 15.00 19.06
CA HIS A 59 -11.46 13.61 19.01
C HIS A 59 -10.94 13.06 20.36
N ALA A 60 -11.03 13.82 21.45
CA ALA A 60 -10.56 13.42 22.79
C ALA A 60 -11.18 12.10 23.27
N THR A 61 -12.43 11.82 22.89
CA THR A 61 -13.14 10.57 23.21
C THR A 61 -12.49 9.32 22.63
N HIS A 62 -11.56 9.45 21.66
CA HIS A 62 -10.85 8.32 21.06
C HIS A 62 -9.50 8.03 21.74
N ARG A 63 -9.10 8.84 22.75
CA ARG A 63 -7.82 8.68 23.43
C ARG A 63 -7.62 7.28 24.05
N ASP A 64 -8.66 6.71 24.62
CA ASP A 64 -8.63 5.39 25.26
C ASP A 64 -8.38 4.22 24.27
N ARG A 65 -8.54 4.49 22.98
CA ARG A 65 -8.26 3.53 21.89
C ARG A 65 -6.83 3.65 21.35
N LEU A 66 -6.04 4.57 21.91
CA LEU A 66 -4.62 4.76 21.60
C LEU A 66 -3.75 4.25 22.76
N SER A 67 -2.76 3.45 22.45
CA SER A 67 -1.65 3.15 23.34
C SER A 67 -0.33 3.63 22.74
N ILE A 68 0.65 3.88 23.58
CA ILE A 68 1.99 4.28 23.16
C ILE A 68 2.95 3.14 23.47
N VAL A 69 3.75 2.77 22.49
CA VAL A 69 4.80 1.76 22.61
C VAL A 69 6.14 2.45 22.43
N GLU A 70 6.99 2.38 23.47
CA GLU A 70 8.31 3.03 23.45
C GLU A 70 9.19 2.46 22.36
N ALA A 71 9.78 3.36 21.57
CA ALA A 71 10.79 3.07 20.57
C ALA A 71 11.78 4.25 20.51
N PRO A 72 13.01 4.07 21.07
CA PRO A 72 13.96 5.17 21.21
C PRO A 72 14.65 5.56 19.90
N ASP A 73 14.70 4.64 18.92
CA ASP A 73 15.43 4.87 17.67
C ASP A 73 14.49 5.15 16.50
N VAL A 74 14.99 5.90 15.51
CA VAL A 74 14.28 6.19 14.26
C VAL A 74 15.17 5.79 13.08
N ILE A 75 14.58 5.11 12.09
CA ILE A 75 15.21 4.89 10.78
C ILE A 75 14.90 6.11 9.92
N GLU A 76 15.96 6.84 9.54
CA GLU A 76 15.85 8.05 8.73
C GLU A 76 15.61 7.73 7.25
N MET A 77 15.03 8.68 6.51
CA MET A 77 14.78 8.52 5.06
C MET A 77 16.07 8.33 4.26
N THR A 78 17.19 8.84 4.76
CA THR A 78 18.54 8.75 4.15
C THR A 78 19.33 7.51 4.54
N ASP A 79 18.84 6.74 5.50
CA ASP A 79 19.51 5.52 5.95
C ASP A 79 19.51 4.45 4.85
N LYS A 80 20.61 3.69 4.76
CA LYS A 80 20.68 2.52 3.88
C LYS A 80 19.77 1.39 4.42
N PRO A 81 18.73 0.95 3.67
CA PRO A 81 17.66 0.09 4.19
C PRO A 81 18.12 -1.10 5.02
N SER A 82 18.89 -2.03 4.43
CA SER A 82 19.29 -3.26 5.12
C SER A 82 20.27 -3.03 6.27
N ALA A 83 21.09 -1.98 6.22
CA ALA A 83 22.01 -1.61 7.29
C ALA A 83 21.24 -0.98 8.45
N ALA A 84 20.26 -0.12 8.17
CA ALA A 84 19.43 0.55 9.16
C ALA A 84 18.61 -0.44 9.99
N VAL A 85 17.97 -1.41 9.34
CA VAL A 85 17.17 -2.45 10.01
C VAL A 85 18.02 -3.26 10.99
N ARG A 86 19.26 -3.60 10.62
CA ARG A 86 20.19 -4.34 11.50
C ARG A 86 20.79 -3.46 12.59
N GLY A 87 21.10 -2.20 12.27
CA GLY A 87 21.78 -1.28 13.19
C GLY A 87 20.85 -0.61 14.19
N LYS A 88 19.54 -0.53 13.90
CA LYS A 88 18.53 0.13 14.73
C LYS A 88 17.39 -0.84 15.10
N PRO A 89 17.66 -1.92 15.86
CA PRO A 89 16.63 -2.92 16.19
C PRO A 89 15.52 -2.38 17.11
N ASN A 90 15.77 -1.26 17.78
CA ASN A 90 14.80 -0.59 18.64
C ASN A 90 14.13 0.61 17.98
N SER A 91 14.21 0.70 16.64
CA SER A 91 13.49 1.73 15.90
C SER A 91 11.97 1.50 15.93
N SER A 92 11.21 2.59 15.79
CA SER A 92 9.76 2.55 15.73
C SER A 92 9.25 1.58 14.65
N MET A 93 9.92 1.54 13.51
CA MET A 93 9.63 0.60 12.42
C MET A 93 9.89 -0.87 12.83
N ALA A 94 11.05 -1.16 13.42
CA ALA A 94 11.41 -2.53 13.83
C ALA A 94 10.53 -3.05 14.96
N ILE A 95 10.24 -2.21 15.95
CA ILE A 95 9.35 -2.55 17.07
C ILE A 95 7.92 -2.75 16.56
N GLY A 96 7.40 -1.87 15.74
CA GLY A 96 6.04 -2.00 15.18
C GLY A 96 5.83 -3.29 14.39
N LEU A 97 6.78 -3.67 13.54
CA LEU A 97 6.73 -4.94 12.82
C LEU A 97 6.91 -6.16 13.75
N ARG A 98 7.70 -6.03 14.80
CA ARG A 98 7.87 -7.09 15.82
C ARG A 98 6.59 -7.32 16.60
N LEU A 99 5.86 -6.26 16.99
CA LEU A 99 4.54 -6.39 17.61
C LEU A 99 3.60 -7.25 16.75
N GLN A 100 3.62 -7.06 15.44
CA GLN A 100 2.82 -7.87 14.54
C GLN A 100 3.34 -9.32 14.45
N ALA A 101 4.65 -9.52 14.33
CA ALA A 101 5.25 -10.85 14.26
C ALA A 101 4.98 -11.70 15.52
N GLU A 102 4.85 -11.06 16.68
CA GLU A 102 4.55 -11.67 17.99
C GLU A 102 3.04 -11.80 18.28
N GLY A 103 2.17 -11.33 17.36
CA GLY A 103 0.72 -11.36 17.53
C GLY A 103 0.18 -10.31 18.50
N ASN A 104 0.97 -9.30 18.86
CA ASN A 104 0.56 -8.17 19.70
C ASN A 104 -0.11 -7.04 18.89
N SER A 105 0.07 -7.05 17.58
CA SER A 105 -0.62 -6.22 16.56
C SER A 105 -1.12 -7.10 15.42
N ASP A 106 -2.08 -6.62 14.65
CA ASP A 106 -2.64 -7.32 13.49
C ASP A 106 -2.17 -6.69 12.17
N ALA A 107 -1.71 -5.43 12.21
CA ALA A 107 -1.17 -4.71 11.06
C ALA A 107 -0.10 -3.70 11.47
N PHE A 108 0.74 -3.31 10.52
CA PHE A 108 1.75 -2.25 10.67
C PHE A 108 1.61 -1.21 9.58
N VAL A 109 1.70 0.08 9.95
CA VAL A 109 1.65 1.23 9.02
C VAL A 109 2.85 2.13 9.28
N SER A 110 3.57 2.54 8.23
CA SER A 110 4.65 3.52 8.34
C SER A 110 4.71 4.43 7.10
N ALA A 111 5.08 5.69 7.33
CA ALA A 111 5.44 6.66 6.28
C ALA A 111 6.97 6.90 6.23
N GLY A 112 7.74 6.02 6.88
CA GLY A 112 9.20 6.09 6.90
C GLY A 112 9.85 5.56 5.61
N ASN A 113 11.11 5.16 5.73
CA ASN A 113 11.92 4.66 4.63
C ASN A 113 11.33 3.36 4.03
N THR A 114 10.80 3.44 2.80
CA THR A 114 10.14 2.32 2.10
C THR A 114 11.04 1.08 1.98
N GLY A 115 12.30 1.27 1.61
CA GLY A 115 13.24 0.15 1.48
C GLY A 115 13.53 -0.52 2.82
N ALA A 116 13.62 0.25 3.89
CA ALA A 116 13.82 -0.28 5.23
C ALA A 116 12.57 -1.03 5.71
N GLN A 117 11.37 -0.50 5.47
CA GLN A 117 10.11 -1.18 5.80
C GLN A 117 9.98 -2.50 5.06
N MET A 118 10.30 -2.53 3.77
CA MET A 118 10.30 -3.76 2.97
C MET A 118 11.29 -4.78 3.53
N ALA A 119 12.55 -4.36 3.77
CA ALA A 119 13.58 -5.25 4.32
C ALA A 119 13.22 -5.79 5.71
N ALA A 120 12.71 -4.93 6.59
CA ALA A 120 12.27 -5.32 7.93
C ALA A 120 11.06 -6.26 7.89
N SER A 121 10.08 -6.00 7.02
CA SER A 121 8.92 -6.88 6.83
C SER A 121 9.33 -8.26 6.34
N MET A 122 10.28 -8.35 5.39
CA MET A 122 10.79 -9.65 4.90
C MET A 122 11.50 -10.45 5.99
N VAL A 123 12.23 -9.79 6.88
CA VAL A 123 12.97 -10.44 7.97
C VAL A 123 12.04 -10.84 9.11
N LEU A 124 11.16 -9.96 9.56
CA LEU A 124 10.34 -10.14 10.77
C LEU A 124 9.04 -10.89 10.48
N LEU A 125 8.34 -10.54 9.41
CA LEU A 125 7.08 -11.20 9.03
C LEU A 125 7.30 -12.41 8.12
N ARG A 126 8.43 -12.45 7.39
CA ARG A 126 8.77 -13.48 6.39
C ARG A 126 7.80 -13.51 5.20
N LEU A 127 8.18 -14.21 4.15
CA LEU A 127 7.33 -14.42 2.98
C LEU A 127 6.42 -15.64 3.15
N HIS A 128 5.27 -15.64 2.47
CA HIS A 128 4.49 -16.84 2.27
C HIS A 128 5.29 -17.89 1.46
N ALA A 129 5.01 -19.15 1.72
CA ALA A 129 5.63 -20.23 0.94
C ALA A 129 5.28 -20.10 -0.55
N GLY A 130 6.24 -20.40 -1.40
CA GLY A 130 6.10 -20.28 -2.84
C GLY A 130 6.34 -18.90 -3.43
N LEU A 131 6.60 -17.87 -2.62
CA LEU A 131 6.98 -16.55 -3.09
C LEU A 131 8.49 -16.34 -2.98
N SER A 132 9.06 -15.74 -4.03
CA SER A 132 10.47 -15.31 -4.05
C SER A 132 10.64 -13.89 -3.50
N ARG A 133 9.66 -13.02 -3.73
CA ARG A 133 9.69 -11.59 -3.35
C ARG A 133 8.31 -11.06 -2.99
N PRO A 134 8.22 -10.03 -2.14
CA PRO A 134 6.99 -9.27 -1.93
C PRO A 134 6.78 -8.29 -3.08
N ALA A 135 5.57 -7.79 -3.26
CA ALA A 135 5.25 -6.72 -4.21
C ALA A 135 4.50 -5.58 -3.52
N ILE A 136 4.76 -4.35 -3.94
CA ILE A 136 4.00 -3.18 -3.53
C ILE A 136 2.82 -3.01 -4.47
N VAL A 137 1.59 -3.02 -3.92
CA VAL A 137 0.40 -2.68 -4.69
C VAL A 137 0.03 -1.22 -4.49
N THR A 138 -0.22 -0.52 -5.59
CA THR A 138 -0.73 0.85 -5.57
C THR A 138 -2.01 0.93 -6.37
N LEU A 139 -3.01 1.66 -5.85
CA LEU A 139 -4.26 1.93 -6.56
C LEU A 139 -4.11 3.16 -7.43
N PHE A 140 -4.29 2.99 -8.72
CA PHE A 140 -4.28 4.07 -9.71
C PHE A 140 -5.72 4.52 -10.00
N PRO A 141 -5.99 5.82 -9.93
CA PRO A 141 -7.27 6.36 -10.36
C PRO A 141 -7.53 6.08 -11.83
N SER A 142 -8.77 5.78 -12.16
CA SER A 142 -9.22 5.60 -13.53
C SER A 142 -10.62 6.16 -13.75
N ALA A 143 -11.02 6.25 -15.00
CA ALA A 143 -12.36 6.70 -15.39
C ALA A 143 -13.49 5.74 -14.94
N ARG A 144 -13.16 4.50 -14.59
CA ARG A 144 -14.10 3.49 -14.09
C ARG A 144 -13.91 3.28 -12.60
N ASN A 145 -13.10 2.31 -12.23
CA ASN A 145 -12.74 1.97 -10.85
C ASN A 145 -11.23 2.02 -10.69
N PRO A 146 -10.70 2.31 -9.50
CA PRO A 146 -9.26 2.27 -9.28
C PRO A 146 -8.66 0.94 -9.70
N VAL A 147 -7.52 0.98 -10.41
CA VAL A 147 -6.79 -0.19 -10.91
C VAL A 147 -5.63 -0.48 -9.96
N ALA A 148 -5.51 -1.71 -9.49
CA ALA A 148 -4.39 -2.15 -8.67
C ALA A 148 -3.18 -2.47 -9.56
N VAL A 149 -2.08 -1.75 -9.38
CA VAL A 149 -0.83 -1.97 -10.13
C VAL A 149 0.21 -2.62 -9.23
N LEU A 150 0.78 -3.71 -9.67
CA LEU A 150 1.85 -4.48 -9.04
C LEU A 150 2.90 -4.86 -10.11
N ASP A 151 4.18 -4.71 -9.84
CA ASP A 151 4.82 -4.13 -8.70
C ASP A 151 4.99 -2.62 -8.89
N SER A 152 4.83 -1.83 -7.84
CA SER A 152 4.95 -0.36 -7.91
C SER A 152 6.28 0.16 -7.32
N GLY A 153 7.34 -0.68 -7.30
CA GLY A 153 8.68 -0.23 -6.95
C GLY A 153 9.43 -1.04 -5.89
N ALA A 154 8.99 -2.24 -5.53
CA ALA A 154 9.74 -3.14 -4.65
C ALA A 154 10.87 -3.88 -5.39
N ASN A 155 10.64 -4.27 -6.66
CA ASN A 155 11.53 -5.14 -7.42
C ASN A 155 11.83 -4.53 -8.80
N VAL A 156 13.04 -4.07 -9.02
CA VAL A 156 13.44 -3.41 -10.28
C VAL A 156 13.35 -4.38 -11.46
N ASP A 157 13.91 -5.57 -11.29
CA ASP A 157 13.90 -6.64 -12.30
C ASP A 157 13.08 -7.83 -11.77
N CYS A 158 12.22 -8.39 -12.60
CA CYS A 158 11.35 -9.51 -12.26
C CYS A 158 11.49 -10.64 -13.29
N SER A 159 11.35 -11.89 -12.85
CA SER A 159 11.14 -13.02 -13.75
C SER A 159 9.66 -13.14 -14.17
N ALA A 160 9.41 -13.94 -15.20
CA ALA A 160 8.05 -14.20 -15.65
C ALA A 160 7.18 -14.86 -14.57
N GLU A 161 7.77 -15.78 -13.78
CA GLU A 161 7.11 -16.44 -12.66
C GLU A 161 6.78 -15.45 -11.54
N GLU A 162 7.66 -14.49 -11.25
CA GLU A 162 7.39 -13.44 -10.27
C GLU A 162 6.21 -12.57 -10.69
N LEU A 163 6.09 -12.23 -11.97
CA LEU A 163 4.94 -11.50 -12.49
C LEU A 163 3.63 -12.30 -12.31
N VAL A 164 3.66 -13.62 -12.50
CA VAL A 164 2.50 -14.49 -12.20
C VAL A 164 2.17 -14.50 -10.70
N GLN A 165 3.19 -14.55 -9.83
CA GLN A 165 2.99 -14.43 -8.39
C GLN A 165 2.33 -13.10 -8.03
N PHE A 166 2.81 -11.99 -8.60
CA PHE A 166 2.22 -10.65 -8.38
C PHE A 166 0.77 -10.57 -8.88
N ALA A 167 0.46 -11.20 -10.02
CA ALA A 167 -0.91 -11.31 -10.51
C ALA A 167 -1.86 -11.99 -9.49
N ARG A 168 -1.41 -13.10 -8.88
CA ARG A 168 -2.17 -13.80 -7.84
C ARG A 168 -2.35 -12.94 -6.58
N LEU A 169 -1.30 -12.25 -6.15
CA LEU A 169 -1.35 -11.32 -5.02
C LEU A 169 -2.33 -10.17 -5.29
N GLY A 170 -2.24 -9.55 -6.47
CA GLY A 170 -3.10 -8.44 -6.87
C GLY A 170 -4.58 -8.85 -6.99
N ALA A 171 -4.86 -9.98 -7.61
CA ALA A 171 -6.22 -10.52 -7.72
C ALA A 171 -6.81 -10.79 -6.33
N THR A 172 -6.03 -11.39 -5.41
CA THR A 172 -6.48 -11.65 -4.04
C THR A 172 -6.73 -10.34 -3.28
N TYR A 173 -5.85 -9.35 -3.42
CA TYR A 173 -6.03 -8.03 -2.82
C TYR A 173 -7.33 -7.35 -3.30
N VAL A 174 -7.55 -7.29 -4.60
CA VAL A 174 -8.75 -6.67 -5.19
C VAL A 174 -10.03 -7.36 -4.73
N GLU A 175 -10.01 -8.68 -4.66
CA GLU A 175 -11.16 -9.47 -4.20
C GLU A 175 -11.45 -9.26 -2.72
N CYS A 176 -10.43 -9.36 -1.86
CA CYS A 176 -10.59 -9.31 -0.41
C CYS A 176 -10.79 -7.89 0.13
N VAL A 177 -10.06 -6.91 -0.40
CA VAL A 177 -10.04 -5.55 0.14
C VAL A 177 -10.98 -4.63 -0.62
N LEU A 178 -11.08 -4.77 -1.95
CA LEU A 178 -11.94 -3.94 -2.77
C LEU A 178 -13.31 -4.58 -3.07
N GLY A 179 -13.52 -5.85 -2.68
CA GLY A 179 -14.80 -6.56 -2.82
C GLY A 179 -15.20 -6.87 -4.26
N ARG A 180 -14.24 -6.94 -5.20
CA ARG A 180 -14.51 -7.20 -6.62
C ARG A 180 -14.22 -8.66 -6.94
N ALA A 181 -15.27 -9.45 -7.16
CA ALA A 181 -15.15 -10.87 -7.48
C ALA A 181 -14.54 -11.10 -8.87
N ASN A 182 -13.68 -12.13 -8.98
CA ASN A 182 -13.06 -12.55 -10.23
C ASN A 182 -12.38 -11.40 -11.00
N PRO A 183 -11.46 -10.64 -10.36
CA PRO A 183 -10.90 -9.41 -10.93
C PRO A 183 -10.15 -9.67 -12.24
N ALA A 184 -10.34 -8.77 -13.21
CA ALA A 184 -9.68 -8.82 -14.50
C ALA A 184 -8.20 -8.40 -14.37
N VAL A 185 -7.30 -9.28 -14.78
CA VAL A 185 -5.84 -9.11 -14.69
C VAL A 185 -5.26 -8.85 -16.06
N GLY A 186 -4.56 -7.72 -16.25
CA GLY A 186 -3.79 -7.38 -17.44
C GLY A 186 -2.28 -7.42 -17.17
N LEU A 187 -1.51 -7.76 -18.20
CA LEU A 187 -0.06 -7.66 -18.20
C LEU A 187 0.37 -6.40 -18.96
N LEU A 188 1.06 -5.48 -18.28
CA LEU A 188 1.50 -4.24 -18.91
C LEU A 188 2.53 -4.52 -20.02
N SER A 189 2.26 -4.04 -21.21
CA SER A 189 3.07 -4.24 -22.41
C SER A 189 3.04 -3.01 -23.33
N ILE A 190 3.76 -3.08 -24.43
CA ILE A 190 3.84 -2.05 -25.47
C ILE A 190 2.81 -2.24 -26.59
N GLY A 191 1.90 -3.20 -26.47
CA GLY A 191 0.82 -3.53 -27.41
C GLY A 191 -0.01 -4.69 -26.88
N GLU A 192 -1.24 -4.80 -27.38
CA GLU A 192 -2.24 -5.78 -26.91
C GLU A 192 -1.94 -7.21 -27.39
N GLU A 193 -1.15 -7.36 -28.49
CA GLU A 193 -0.88 -8.66 -29.08
C GLU A 193 0.05 -9.51 -28.18
N PRO A 194 -0.15 -10.85 -28.10
CA PRO A 194 0.62 -11.74 -27.22
C PRO A 194 2.15 -11.73 -27.46
N GLU A 195 2.57 -11.43 -28.68
CA GLU A 195 3.99 -11.36 -29.07
C GLU A 195 4.66 -10.01 -28.76
N LYS A 196 3.95 -9.02 -28.27
CA LYS A 196 4.51 -7.72 -27.89
C LYS A 196 5.19 -7.76 -26.53
N GLY A 197 6.16 -6.88 -26.36
CA GLY A 197 6.94 -6.76 -25.14
C GLY A 197 8.33 -7.39 -25.22
N ASN A 198 9.05 -7.34 -24.11
CA ASN A 198 10.38 -7.97 -23.97
C ASN A 198 10.25 -9.49 -23.73
N ALA A 199 11.38 -10.18 -23.56
CA ALA A 199 11.38 -11.64 -23.36
C ALA A 199 10.58 -12.06 -22.14
N VAL A 200 10.74 -11.34 -21.01
CA VAL A 200 10.02 -11.63 -19.74
C VAL A 200 8.51 -11.44 -19.92
N THR A 201 8.09 -10.35 -20.59
CA THR A 201 6.65 -10.07 -20.82
C THR A 201 6.01 -11.17 -21.67
N LYS A 202 6.69 -11.63 -22.72
CA LYS A 202 6.17 -12.70 -23.60
C LYS A 202 6.04 -14.03 -22.85
N GLU A 203 7.02 -14.37 -22.04
CA GLU A 203 6.99 -15.57 -21.21
C GLU A 203 5.91 -15.47 -20.12
N ALA A 204 5.82 -14.32 -19.42
CA ALA A 204 4.79 -14.06 -18.42
C ALA A 204 3.37 -14.15 -19.02
N HIS A 205 3.17 -13.66 -20.25
CA HIS A 205 1.89 -13.80 -20.94
C HIS A 205 1.46 -15.25 -21.06
N GLN A 206 2.37 -16.13 -21.51
CA GLN A 206 2.07 -17.57 -21.66
C GLN A 206 1.79 -18.24 -20.31
N LEU A 207 2.50 -17.87 -19.27
CA LEU A 207 2.29 -18.40 -17.92
C LEU A 207 0.97 -17.91 -17.33
N LEU A 208 0.61 -16.63 -17.50
CA LEU A 208 -0.63 -16.04 -17.03
C LEU A 208 -1.86 -16.67 -17.67
N GLN A 209 -1.80 -17.03 -18.95
CA GLN A 209 -2.89 -17.76 -19.64
C GLN A 209 -3.23 -19.11 -18.97
N ARG A 210 -2.25 -19.73 -18.28
CA ARG A 210 -2.39 -21.01 -17.60
C ARG A 210 -2.54 -20.89 -16.08
N ALA A 211 -2.51 -19.64 -15.56
CA ALA A 211 -2.45 -19.40 -14.12
C ALA A 211 -3.79 -19.58 -13.37
N GLY A 212 -4.90 -19.85 -14.09
CA GLY A 212 -6.24 -19.97 -13.51
C GLY A 212 -6.80 -18.63 -12.98
N LEU A 213 -6.29 -17.50 -13.52
CA LEU A 213 -6.76 -16.15 -13.24
C LEU A 213 -7.68 -15.67 -14.36
N ASN A 214 -8.50 -14.66 -14.11
CA ASN A 214 -9.23 -13.94 -15.15
C ASN A 214 -8.28 -13.02 -15.92
N PHE A 215 -7.34 -13.63 -16.64
CA PHE A 215 -6.32 -12.94 -17.41
C PHE A 215 -6.91 -12.46 -18.73
N ILE A 216 -6.91 -11.14 -18.96
CA ILE A 216 -7.47 -10.48 -20.14
C ILE A 216 -6.43 -10.22 -21.24
N GLY A 217 -5.18 -10.61 -21.05
CA GLY A 217 -4.10 -10.41 -22.01
C GLY A 217 -3.20 -9.22 -21.68
N ASN A 218 -2.44 -8.78 -22.69
CA ASN A 218 -1.62 -7.58 -22.58
C ASN A 218 -2.50 -6.34 -22.55
N VAL A 219 -2.05 -5.33 -21.77
CA VAL A 219 -2.67 -4.00 -21.69
C VAL A 219 -1.61 -2.93 -21.88
N GLU A 220 -1.99 -1.77 -22.35
CA GLU A 220 -1.08 -0.63 -22.57
C GLU A 220 -1.22 0.41 -21.46
N GLY A 221 -0.24 1.31 -21.37
CA GLY A 221 -0.26 2.39 -20.37
C GLY A 221 -1.51 3.30 -20.46
N ARG A 222 -2.12 3.42 -21.65
CA ARG A 222 -3.36 4.18 -21.85
C ARG A 222 -4.60 3.53 -21.21
N ASP A 223 -4.57 2.22 -20.97
CA ASP A 223 -5.69 1.48 -20.39
C ASP A 223 -5.80 1.69 -18.88
N LEU A 224 -4.71 2.10 -18.22
CA LEU A 224 -4.70 2.42 -16.78
C LEU A 224 -5.67 3.58 -16.46
N PRO A 225 -5.51 4.79 -17.03
CA PRO A 225 -6.44 5.90 -16.77
C PRO A 225 -7.85 5.64 -17.33
N ALA A 226 -7.98 4.80 -18.37
CA ALA A 226 -9.29 4.39 -18.90
C ALA A 226 -10.02 3.41 -17.97
N GLY A 227 -9.28 2.66 -17.13
CA GLY A 227 -9.83 1.58 -16.29
C GLY A 227 -10.23 0.36 -17.10
N GLY A 228 -9.56 0.13 -18.22
CA GLY A 228 -9.80 -1.01 -19.09
C GLY A 228 -9.47 -0.77 -20.55
N THR A 229 -9.50 -1.84 -21.32
CA THR A 229 -9.44 -1.83 -22.79
C THR A 229 -10.84 -1.55 -23.38
N GLU A 230 -10.95 -1.51 -24.70
CA GLU A 230 -12.27 -1.39 -25.37
C GLU A 230 -13.20 -2.58 -25.05
N ARG A 231 -12.65 -3.75 -24.74
CA ARG A 231 -13.40 -5.01 -24.59
C ARG A 231 -13.58 -5.42 -23.13
N HIS A 232 -12.66 -5.07 -22.26
CA HIS A 232 -12.59 -5.57 -20.87
C HIS A 232 -12.42 -4.44 -19.86
N ALA A 233 -13.10 -4.52 -18.71
CA ALA A 233 -12.73 -3.76 -17.54
C ALA A 233 -11.38 -4.27 -17.02
N LEU A 234 -10.64 -3.44 -16.27
CA LEU A 234 -9.32 -3.74 -15.74
C LEU A 234 -9.31 -3.49 -14.24
N ASP A 235 -8.97 -4.50 -13.46
CA ASP A 235 -8.91 -4.42 -12.01
C ASP A 235 -7.47 -4.49 -11.48
N VAL A 236 -6.63 -5.30 -12.13
CA VAL A 236 -5.22 -5.52 -11.76
C VAL A 236 -4.34 -5.39 -12.97
N VAL A 237 -3.23 -4.66 -12.83
CA VAL A 237 -2.15 -4.60 -13.82
C VAL A 237 -0.86 -5.10 -13.20
N VAL A 238 -0.17 -5.99 -13.92
CA VAL A 238 1.11 -6.54 -13.50
C VAL A 238 2.24 -6.03 -14.37
N CYS A 239 3.33 -5.60 -13.72
CA CYS A 239 4.58 -5.20 -14.37
C CYS A 239 5.75 -5.40 -13.38
N ASP A 240 6.98 -5.19 -13.85
CA ASP A 240 8.11 -5.04 -12.93
C ASP A 240 8.05 -3.72 -12.16
N GLY A 241 8.76 -3.64 -11.05
CA GLY A 241 8.72 -2.47 -10.17
C GLY A 241 9.41 -1.24 -10.76
N PHE A 242 10.30 -1.39 -11.74
CA PHE A 242 10.88 -0.24 -12.44
C PHE A 242 9.80 0.47 -13.26
N VAL A 243 9.10 -0.27 -14.11
CA VAL A 243 8.01 0.27 -14.92
C VAL A 243 6.88 0.80 -14.04
N GLY A 244 6.45 0.02 -13.04
CA GLY A 244 5.38 0.43 -12.13
C GLY A 244 5.71 1.70 -11.35
N ASN A 245 6.95 1.85 -10.86
CA ASN A 245 7.38 3.07 -10.18
C ASN A 245 7.45 4.28 -11.12
N VAL A 246 7.91 4.09 -12.38
CA VAL A 246 7.90 5.18 -13.37
C VAL A 246 6.49 5.65 -13.64
N VAL A 247 5.54 4.74 -13.86
CA VAL A 247 4.13 5.06 -14.07
C VAL A 247 3.56 5.76 -12.82
N LEU A 248 3.84 5.26 -11.61
CA LEU A 248 3.41 5.87 -10.36
C LEU A 248 3.89 7.33 -10.25
N LYS A 249 5.19 7.57 -10.44
CA LYS A 249 5.76 8.93 -10.35
C LYS A 249 5.21 9.87 -11.43
N PHE A 250 4.90 9.36 -12.61
CA PHE A 250 4.21 10.13 -13.63
C PHE A 250 2.79 10.53 -13.21
N TYR A 251 2.00 9.58 -12.66
CA TYR A 251 0.66 9.87 -12.12
C TYR A 251 0.70 10.88 -10.99
N GLU A 252 1.64 10.74 -10.05
CA GLU A 252 1.82 11.69 -8.95
C GLU A 252 2.12 13.12 -9.45
N ALA A 253 2.80 13.26 -10.58
CA ALA A 253 3.14 14.56 -11.16
C ALA A 253 1.99 15.17 -12.00
N ILE A 254 1.17 14.33 -12.64
CA ILE A 254 0.08 14.78 -13.54
C ILE A 254 -1.04 15.49 -12.77
N ALA A 255 -1.46 14.99 -11.62
CA ALA A 255 -2.56 15.58 -10.86
C ALA A 255 -2.27 17.05 -10.44
N PRO A 256 -1.12 17.39 -9.84
CA PRO A 256 -0.75 18.79 -9.56
C PRO A 256 -0.64 19.65 -10.83
N LEU A 257 -0.11 19.12 -11.92
CA LEU A 257 -0.01 19.81 -13.20
C LEU A 257 -1.39 20.18 -13.75
N MET A 258 -2.32 19.23 -13.77
CA MET A 258 -3.71 19.45 -14.21
C MET A 258 -4.42 20.50 -13.33
N ILE A 259 -4.32 20.34 -12.00
CA ILE A 259 -4.90 21.29 -11.04
C ILE A 259 -4.34 22.71 -11.30
N GLY A 260 -3.02 22.85 -11.46
CA GLY A 260 -2.37 24.12 -11.72
C GLY A 260 -2.83 24.75 -13.05
N THR A 261 -3.00 23.94 -14.09
CA THR A 261 -3.46 24.41 -15.42
C THR A 261 -4.93 24.85 -15.37
N LEU A 262 -5.80 24.07 -14.74
CA LEU A 262 -7.22 24.40 -14.61
C LEU A 262 -7.46 25.65 -13.75
N ARG A 263 -6.68 25.82 -12.66
CA ARG A 263 -6.70 27.07 -11.87
C ARG A 263 -6.34 28.29 -12.70
N LYS A 264 -5.30 28.21 -13.53
CA LYS A 264 -4.92 29.28 -14.45
C LYS A 264 -6.02 29.58 -15.49
N ALA A 265 -6.80 28.56 -15.86
CA ALA A 265 -7.96 28.71 -16.76
C ALA A 265 -9.23 29.24 -16.03
N GLY A 266 -9.16 29.58 -14.75
CA GLY A 266 -10.26 30.18 -13.99
C GLY A 266 -11.21 29.18 -13.32
N VAL A 267 -10.90 27.89 -13.27
CA VAL A 267 -11.72 26.89 -12.57
C VAL A 267 -11.58 27.08 -11.05
N SER A 268 -12.70 27.15 -10.34
CA SER A 268 -12.71 27.43 -8.89
C SER A 268 -12.15 26.24 -8.07
N ALA A 269 -11.70 26.53 -6.84
CA ALA A 269 -11.17 25.50 -5.94
C ALA A 269 -12.21 24.42 -5.63
N GLU A 270 -13.49 24.81 -5.47
CA GLU A 270 -14.61 23.90 -5.20
C GLU A 270 -14.85 22.95 -6.38
N GLN A 271 -14.85 23.49 -7.60
CA GLN A 271 -15.01 22.70 -8.82
C GLN A 271 -13.84 21.71 -9.01
N LEU A 272 -12.60 22.14 -8.74
CA LEU A 272 -11.43 21.27 -8.80
C LEU A 272 -11.51 20.16 -7.76
N GLN A 273 -11.89 20.50 -6.53
CA GLN A 273 -12.02 19.53 -5.45
C GLN A 273 -13.13 18.50 -5.77
N ALA A 274 -14.28 18.94 -6.28
CA ALA A 274 -15.36 18.04 -6.65
C ALA A 274 -15.01 17.14 -7.84
N GLY A 275 -14.37 17.71 -8.87
CA GLY A 275 -14.10 16.98 -10.13
C GLY A 275 -12.86 16.11 -10.10
N LEU A 276 -11.82 16.48 -9.31
CA LEU A 276 -10.51 15.81 -9.33
C LEU A 276 -10.18 15.07 -8.03
N LYS A 277 -11.13 14.99 -7.08
CA LYS A 277 -10.93 14.27 -5.80
C LYS A 277 -10.47 12.82 -6.03
N HIS A 278 -11.02 12.15 -7.02
CA HIS A 278 -10.68 10.77 -7.35
C HIS A 278 -9.26 10.59 -7.92
N LEU A 279 -8.61 11.68 -8.39
CA LEU A 279 -7.23 11.65 -8.85
C LEU A 279 -6.21 11.87 -7.72
N ASP A 280 -6.66 12.22 -6.53
CA ASP A 280 -5.80 12.38 -5.36
C ASP A 280 -5.43 10.99 -4.81
N TYR A 281 -4.19 10.59 -4.99
CA TYR A 281 -3.68 9.30 -4.50
C TYR A 281 -3.80 9.16 -2.97
N SER A 282 -3.84 10.26 -2.22
CA SER A 282 -4.01 10.23 -0.77
C SER A 282 -5.39 9.72 -0.33
N GLU A 283 -6.36 9.71 -1.23
CA GLU A 283 -7.69 9.14 -0.98
C GLU A 283 -7.67 7.61 -0.88
N TYR A 284 -6.75 6.95 -1.59
CA TYR A 284 -6.68 5.48 -1.64
C TYR A 284 -5.90 4.85 -0.48
N GLY A 285 -5.30 5.68 0.38
CA GLY A 285 -4.52 5.22 1.52
C GLY A 285 -3.08 4.85 1.17
N GLY A 286 -2.40 4.11 2.03
CA GLY A 286 -1.05 3.62 1.77
C GLY A 286 -1.02 2.44 0.81
N ALA A 287 0.17 2.07 0.37
CA ALA A 287 0.45 0.95 -0.51
C ALA A 287 0.75 -0.33 0.30
N PRO A 288 -0.10 -1.37 0.26
CA PRO A 288 0.19 -2.64 0.91
C PRO A 288 1.42 -3.33 0.31
N LEU A 289 2.27 -3.87 1.17
CA LEU A 289 3.35 -4.78 0.80
C LEU A 289 2.79 -6.21 0.85
N LEU A 290 2.41 -6.73 -0.30
CA LEU A 290 1.82 -8.06 -0.43
C LEU A 290 2.89 -9.16 -0.48
N GLY A 291 2.53 -10.34 0.02
CA GLY A 291 3.40 -11.52 -0.02
C GLY A 291 4.15 -11.79 1.28
N VAL A 292 4.21 -10.85 2.22
CA VAL A 292 4.70 -11.11 3.60
C VAL A 292 3.58 -11.72 4.45
N LYS A 293 3.94 -12.50 5.48
CA LYS A 293 2.99 -13.12 6.42
C LYS A 293 2.46 -12.13 7.45
N GLY A 294 1.95 -10.99 6.97
CA GLY A 294 1.42 -9.92 7.79
C GLY A 294 0.86 -8.79 6.94
N VAL A 295 0.21 -7.83 7.57
CA VAL A 295 -0.29 -6.62 6.92
C VAL A 295 0.71 -5.48 7.16
N SER A 296 1.45 -5.10 6.13
CA SER A 296 2.41 -3.99 6.16
C SER A 296 2.00 -2.96 5.12
N ILE A 297 1.63 -1.76 5.59
CA ILE A 297 1.17 -0.66 4.73
C ILE A 297 2.24 0.42 4.67
N ILE A 298 2.65 0.76 3.47
CA ILE A 298 3.67 1.78 3.18
C ILE A 298 2.96 3.07 2.80
N SER A 299 3.24 4.15 3.50
CA SER A 299 2.77 5.50 3.15
C SER A 299 3.93 6.35 2.64
N HIS A 300 3.62 7.40 1.90
CA HIS A 300 4.63 8.32 1.38
C HIS A 300 5.23 9.18 2.51
N GLY A 301 6.54 9.49 2.47
CA GLY A 301 7.19 10.32 3.49
C GLY A 301 6.51 11.68 3.73
N LYS A 302 5.92 12.27 2.69
CA LYS A 302 5.14 13.52 2.76
C LYS A 302 3.64 13.32 3.04
N SER A 303 3.25 12.19 3.63
CA SER A 303 1.86 11.91 3.94
C SER A 303 1.27 12.92 4.90
N SER A 304 0.12 13.50 4.51
CA SER A 304 -0.70 14.34 5.38
C SER A 304 -1.43 13.50 6.43
N PRO A 305 -2.01 14.12 7.49
CA PRO A 305 -2.88 13.41 8.45
C PRO A 305 -3.99 12.61 7.77
N ARG A 306 -4.57 13.15 6.68
CA ARG A 306 -5.58 12.46 5.89
C ARG A 306 -5.05 11.20 5.19
N ALA A 307 -3.85 11.26 4.61
CA ALA A 307 -3.21 10.12 3.99
C ALA A 307 -2.89 9.02 5.01
N ILE A 308 -2.37 9.38 6.19
CA ILE A 308 -2.14 8.44 7.30
C ILE A 308 -3.46 7.82 7.77
N LYS A 309 -4.51 8.63 7.97
CA LYS A 309 -5.86 8.13 8.28
C LYS A 309 -6.29 7.04 7.31
N ASN A 310 -6.18 7.32 6.01
CA ASN A 310 -6.59 6.38 4.98
C ASN A 310 -5.70 5.12 4.95
N ALA A 311 -4.39 5.23 5.20
CA ALA A 311 -3.50 4.09 5.33
C ALA A 311 -3.86 3.17 6.51
N VAL A 312 -4.23 3.75 7.65
CA VAL A 312 -4.73 3.00 8.82
C VAL A 312 -6.05 2.30 8.49
N LYS A 313 -6.94 2.93 7.72
CA LYS A 313 -8.20 2.32 7.28
C LYS A 313 -7.95 1.13 6.33
N VAL A 314 -7.00 1.26 5.40
CA VAL A 314 -6.59 0.14 4.52
C VAL A 314 -6.02 -1.01 5.34
N ALA A 315 -5.20 -0.73 6.36
CA ALA A 315 -4.68 -1.74 7.27
C ALA A 315 -5.81 -2.48 8.02
N ALA A 316 -6.77 -1.74 8.57
CA ALA A 316 -7.93 -2.31 9.25
C ALA A 316 -8.78 -3.19 8.30
N GLN A 317 -9.02 -2.73 7.07
CA GLN A 317 -9.77 -3.49 6.08
C GLN A 317 -9.05 -4.78 5.68
N ALA A 318 -7.73 -4.73 5.48
CA ALA A 318 -6.92 -5.91 5.16
C ALA A 318 -6.94 -6.97 6.27
N VAL A 319 -6.96 -6.55 7.54
CA VAL A 319 -7.12 -7.45 8.69
C VAL A 319 -8.53 -8.06 8.72
N VAL A 320 -9.56 -7.23 8.63
CA VAL A 320 -10.97 -7.68 8.73
C VAL A 320 -11.33 -8.63 7.58
N SER A 321 -10.84 -8.37 6.36
CA SER A 321 -11.06 -9.25 5.20
C SER A 321 -10.21 -10.54 5.26
N ARG A 322 -9.33 -10.71 6.25
CA ARG A 322 -8.40 -11.83 6.34
C ARG A 322 -7.54 -12.00 5.08
N MET A 323 -7.19 -10.88 4.44
CA MET A 323 -6.47 -10.86 3.17
C MET A 323 -5.22 -11.75 3.19
N ASN A 324 -4.45 -11.64 4.27
CA ASN A 324 -3.18 -12.38 4.39
C ASN A 324 -3.36 -13.90 4.47
N ASP A 325 -4.40 -14.38 5.18
CA ASP A 325 -4.76 -15.80 5.24
C ASP A 325 -5.18 -16.32 3.85
N GLN A 326 -5.95 -15.52 3.12
CA GLN A 326 -6.42 -15.86 1.77
C GLN A 326 -5.27 -15.88 0.76
N ILE A 327 -4.30 -14.97 0.86
CA ILE A 327 -3.07 -15.01 0.06
C ILE A 327 -2.34 -16.33 0.32
N GLY A 328 -2.12 -16.70 1.58
CA GLY A 328 -1.43 -17.93 1.94
C GLY A 328 -2.14 -19.18 1.41
N ALA A 329 -3.45 -19.26 1.55
CA ALA A 329 -4.26 -20.40 1.08
C ALA A 329 -4.21 -20.56 -0.46
N ARG A 330 -4.31 -19.44 -1.21
CA ARG A 330 -4.28 -19.46 -2.68
C ARG A 330 -2.91 -19.82 -3.25
N LEU A 331 -1.84 -19.36 -2.60
CA LEU A 331 -0.48 -19.72 -2.99
C LEU A 331 -0.22 -21.23 -2.76
N ALA A 332 -0.68 -21.78 -1.64
CA ALA A 332 -0.56 -23.20 -1.36
C ALA A 332 -1.31 -24.04 -2.41
N ALA A 333 -2.56 -23.71 -2.72
CA ALA A 333 -3.35 -24.41 -3.74
C ALA A 333 -2.71 -24.34 -5.14
N ALA A 334 -2.08 -23.20 -5.50
CA ALA A 334 -1.39 -23.06 -6.78
C ALA A 334 -0.13 -23.95 -6.88
N THR A 335 0.55 -24.20 -5.77
CA THR A 335 1.73 -25.08 -5.72
C THR A 335 1.33 -26.53 -5.89
N GLU A 336 0.22 -26.97 -5.28
CA GLU A 336 -0.32 -28.34 -5.42
C GLU A 336 -0.78 -28.65 -6.84
N THR A 337 -1.31 -27.66 -7.57
CA THR A 337 -1.78 -27.85 -8.96
C THR A 337 -0.61 -27.92 -9.96
N ALA A 338 0.55 -27.41 -9.60
CA ALA A 338 1.75 -27.38 -10.46
C ALA A 338 2.67 -28.61 -10.24
N ALA A 339 2.45 -29.39 -9.19
CA ALA A 339 3.17 -30.63 -8.88
C ALA A 339 2.44 -31.86 -9.44
#